data_e4bf780279f0d6825b446a0e91401a13
#
_entry.id   e4bf780279f0d6825b446a0e91401a13
#
_cell.length_a   1.000
_cell.length_b   1.000
_cell.length_c   1.000
_cell.angle_alpha   90.00
_cell.angle_beta   90.00
_cell.angle_gamma   90.00
#
_symmetry.space_group_name_H-M   'P 1'
#
loop_
_entity.id
_entity.type
_entity.pdbx_description
1 polymer ?
#
loop_
_entity_poly.entity_id
_entity_poly.type
_entity_poly.pdbx_seq_one_letter_code
_entity_poly.pdbx_strand_id
1 'polypeptide(L)'
;MGSFKEIVNTVSNPTILFTSVVIIFPFIFPPSDWFEKWHRRLGLHHIWSKKAIIIAVIGMVAFFIYGLGDYNFQKIVLKPDNVPISGLIFLVVFFTWLAMNQAYSNDERLDDGKKPSEFYEAPNDKVLVWPDLVYVELISLIIASAFLLVWSIGLAAPIEEPANPTESPNPAKAPWYFLGLQEMLVYFDPWMAGVVMPSLILVGLMAMPYIDRNPENSGFFSYKRRRMAISLFMFGWLVLWIMLIIVGTFLRGPNWNFFGPFEYWDIHKLEALTNINFSEIIYIKWLNTGLPDSILLREIWGILVLLGYFLILPPLLAKTVFKDMYARLGSARYSIFVVLIIIALTLPIKMYLRWIFNLKYIIAIPEYFFNF
;
A
#
# COMPACT_ATOMS: atom_id res chain seq x y z
N MET A 1 29.13 15.16 1.77
CA MET A 1 28.50 13.89 2.21
C MET A 1 27.29 14.12 3.11
N GLY A 2 27.21 15.16 3.95
CA GLY A 2 26.02 15.51 4.72
C GLY A 2 24.77 15.74 3.87
N SER A 3 24.91 16.44 2.77
CA SER A 3 23.79 16.81 1.90
C SER A 3 22.98 15.62 1.32
N PHE A 4 23.60 14.50 0.95
CA PHE A 4 22.88 13.36 0.39
C PHE A 4 22.01 12.65 1.46
N LYS A 5 22.55 12.40 2.66
CA LYS A 5 21.81 11.78 3.76
C LYS A 5 20.66 12.67 4.22
N GLU A 6 20.87 13.97 4.28
CA GLU A 6 19.84 14.96 4.62
C GLU A 6 18.71 14.98 3.58
N ILE A 7 19.05 14.91 2.27
CA ILE A 7 18.05 14.81 1.20
C ILE A 7 17.22 13.53 1.37
N VAL A 8 17.88 12.38 1.59
CA VAL A 8 17.18 11.11 1.77
C VAL A 8 16.27 11.15 3.00
N ASN A 9 16.74 11.67 4.14
CA ASN A 9 15.91 11.82 5.35
C ASN A 9 14.71 12.74 5.09
N THR A 10 14.89 13.84 4.38
CA THR A 10 13.81 14.78 4.03
C THR A 10 12.79 14.15 3.11
N VAL A 11 13.23 13.49 2.03
CA VAL A 11 12.36 12.82 1.06
C VAL A 11 11.62 11.64 1.70
N SER A 12 12.24 10.98 2.68
CA SER A 12 11.63 9.87 3.42
C SER A 12 10.56 10.31 4.42
N ASN A 13 10.38 11.62 4.66
CA ASN A 13 9.28 12.11 5.50
C ASN A 13 7.94 11.58 4.95
N PRO A 14 7.06 10.96 5.79
CA PRO A 14 5.85 10.30 5.34
C PRO A 14 4.97 11.17 4.44
N THR A 15 4.83 12.45 4.76
CA THR A 15 4.02 13.38 3.96
C THR A 15 4.61 13.60 2.57
N ILE A 16 5.92 13.82 2.48
CA ILE A 16 6.62 14.05 1.21
C ILE A 16 6.66 12.77 0.39
N LEU A 17 7.06 11.66 1.03
CA LEU A 17 7.17 10.36 0.39
C LEU A 17 5.83 9.90 -0.19
N PHE A 18 4.76 9.91 0.62
CA PHE A 18 3.43 9.49 0.20
C PHE A 18 2.87 10.39 -0.90
N THR A 19 2.99 11.72 -0.75
CA THR A 19 2.52 12.67 -1.76
C THR A 19 3.25 12.48 -3.08
N SER A 20 4.57 12.31 -3.04
CA SER A 20 5.37 12.06 -4.24
C SER A 20 4.94 10.78 -4.95
N VAL A 21 4.76 9.70 -4.19
CA VAL A 21 4.31 8.40 -4.73
C VAL A 21 2.91 8.50 -5.32
N VAL A 22 1.95 9.13 -4.64
CA VAL A 22 0.57 9.29 -5.13
C VAL A 22 0.52 10.11 -6.43
N ILE A 23 1.34 11.17 -6.53
CA ILE A 23 1.40 12.00 -7.75
C ILE A 23 2.06 11.24 -8.90
N ILE A 24 3.14 10.52 -8.65
CA ILE A 24 3.91 9.82 -9.70
C ILE A 24 3.20 8.54 -10.14
N PHE A 25 2.46 7.90 -9.24
CA PHE A 25 1.82 6.60 -9.47
C PHE A 25 1.00 6.51 -10.78
N PRO A 26 0.04 7.43 -11.08
CA PRO A 26 -0.76 7.34 -12.29
C PRO A 26 0.02 7.55 -13.58
N PHE A 27 1.22 8.11 -13.51
CA PHE A 27 2.13 8.21 -14.66
C PHE A 27 2.92 6.93 -14.88
N ILE A 28 3.22 6.16 -13.83
CA ILE A 28 3.89 4.86 -13.93
C ILE A 28 2.89 3.76 -14.30
N PHE A 29 1.70 3.79 -13.68
CA PHE A 29 0.59 2.86 -13.89
C PHE A 29 -0.63 3.62 -14.43
N PRO A 30 -0.65 3.96 -15.72
CA PRO A 30 -1.64 4.87 -16.28
C PRO A 30 -3.06 4.27 -16.28
N PRO A 31 -4.00 4.80 -15.47
CA PRO A 31 -5.37 4.27 -15.37
C PRO A 31 -6.28 4.67 -16.55
N SER A 32 -5.88 5.66 -17.35
CA SER A 32 -6.66 6.18 -18.48
C SER A 32 -5.77 6.53 -19.66
N ASP A 33 -6.40 6.78 -20.85
CA ASP A 33 -5.68 7.14 -22.07
C ASP A 33 -4.91 8.46 -21.93
N TRP A 34 -5.41 9.39 -21.13
CA TRP A 34 -4.72 10.63 -20.87
C TRP A 34 -3.37 10.39 -20.17
N PHE A 35 -3.36 9.58 -19.11
CA PHE A 35 -2.14 9.22 -18.40
C PHE A 35 -1.20 8.35 -19.27
N GLU A 36 -1.76 7.44 -20.08
CA GLU A 36 -0.98 6.64 -21.02
C GLU A 36 -0.24 7.50 -22.04
N LYS A 37 -0.91 8.55 -22.57
CA LYS A 37 -0.28 9.51 -23.47
C LYS A 37 0.93 10.19 -22.82
N TRP A 38 0.80 10.58 -21.55
CA TRP A 38 1.90 11.19 -20.80
C TRP A 38 2.99 10.18 -20.45
N HIS A 39 2.61 8.96 -20.06
CA HIS A 39 3.53 7.86 -19.82
C HIS A 39 4.46 7.61 -21.01
N ARG A 40 3.90 7.56 -22.22
CA ARG A 40 4.66 7.42 -23.47
C ARG A 40 5.47 8.66 -23.81
N ARG A 41 4.88 9.85 -23.67
CA ARG A 41 5.55 11.13 -23.99
C ARG A 41 6.78 11.36 -23.09
N LEU A 42 6.70 10.98 -21.82
CA LEU A 42 7.80 11.08 -20.86
C LEU A 42 8.80 9.91 -20.97
N GLY A 43 8.57 8.96 -21.86
CA GLY A 43 9.42 7.79 -22.03
C GLY A 43 9.36 6.80 -20.86
N LEU A 44 8.35 6.89 -19.99
CA LEU A 44 8.23 6.02 -18.80
C LEU A 44 7.99 4.55 -19.14
N HIS A 45 7.50 4.24 -20.34
CA HIS A 45 7.36 2.85 -20.81
C HIS A 45 8.72 2.12 -20.85
N HIS A 46 9.83 2.84 -20.97
CA HIS A 46 11.16 2.24 -20.91
C HIS A 46 11.54 1.69 -19.53
N ILE A 47 10.85 2.12 -18.45
CA ILE A 47 11.04 1.57 -17.10
C ILE A 47 10.81 0.06 -17.06
N TRP A 48 9.93 -0.44 -17.94
CA TRP A 48 9.61 -1.87 -18.04
C TRP A 48 10.58 -2.66 -18.92
N SER A 49 11.62 -2.02 -19.45
CA SER A 49 12.67 -2.70 -20.23
C SER A 49 13.64 -3.51 -19.35
N LYS A 50 14.27 -4.54 -19.94
CA LYS A 50 15.30 -5.34 -19.25
C LYS A 50 16.50 -4.50 -18.78
N LYS A 51 16.84 -3.45 -19.52
CA LYS A 51 17.95 -2.54 -19.13
C LYS A 51 17.56 -1.74 -17.90
N ALA A 52 16.32 -1.28 -17.81
CA ALA A 52 15.85 -0.48 -16.68
C ALA A 52 15.87 -1.26 -15.36
N ILE A 53 15.43 -2.53 -15.34
CA ILE A 53 15.51 -3.33 -14.11
C ILE A 53 16.92 -3.58 -13.65
N ILE A 54 17.84 -3.82 -14.58
CA ILE A 54 19.27 -4.00 -14.23
C ILE A 54 19.80 -2.72 -13.56
N ILE A 55 19.53 -1.55 -14.15
CA ILE A 55 19.93 -0.26 -13.59
C ILE A 55 19.28 -0.04 -12.22
N ALA A 56 17.99 -0.33 -12.08
CA ALA A 56 17.26 -0.19 -10.83
C ALA A 56 17.85 -1.09 -9.72
N VAL A 57 18.11 -2.36 -10.02
CA VAL A 57 18.71 -3.30 -9.05
C VAL A 57 20.12 -2.87 -8.67
N ILE A 58 20.96 -2.47 -9.63
CA ILE A 58 22.31 -1.94 -9.34
C ILE A 58 22.19 -0.69 -8.46
N GLY A 59 21.29 0.23 -8.77
CA GLY A 59 21.07 1.45 -7.97
C GLY A 59 20.62 1.13 -6.54
N MET A 60 19.69 0.17 -6.37
CA MET A 60 19.26 -0.29 -5.06
C MET A 60 20.41 -0.93 -4.27
N VAL A 61 21.17 -1.84 -4.90
CA VAL A 61 22.34 -2.46 -4.26
C VAL A 61 23.36 -1.41 -3.85
N ALA A 62 23.67 -0.46 -4.73
CA ALA A 62 24.59 0.65 -4.43
C ALA A 62 24.10 1.52 -3.26
N PHE A 63 22.79 1.81 -3.21
CA PHE A 63 22.17 2.54 -2.10
C PHE A 63 22.30 1.78 -0.78
N PHE A 64 22.03 0.48 -0.78
CA PHE A 64 22.18 -0.35 0.43
C PHE A 64 23.63 -0.45 0.89
N ILE A 65 24.58 -0.67 -0.04
CA ILE A 65 26.02 -0.70 0.28
C ILE A 65 26.46 0.64 0.87
N TYR A 66 26.05 1.75 0.27
CA TYR A 66 26.32 3.08 0.80
C TYR A 66 25.71 3.28 2.19
N GLY A 67 24.44 2.87 2.35
CA GLY A 67 23.71 2.97 3.61
C GLY A 67 24.32 2.13 4.73
N LEU A 68 24.80 0.91 4.42
CA LEU A 68 25.47 0.05 5.40
C LEU A 68 26.80 0.64 5.93
N GLY A 69 27.36 1.66 5.30
CA GLY A 69 28.43 2.47 5.85
C GLY A 69 28.00 3.48 6.95
N ASP A 70 26.70 3.63 7.17
CA ASP A 70 26.14 4.49 8.22
C ASP A 70 25.63 3.66 9.39
N TYR A 71 26.01 4.04 10.61
CA TYR A 71 25.66 3.29 11.83
C TYR A 71 24.15 3.24 12.10
N ASN A 72 23.43 4.33 11.87
CA ASN A 72 21.98 4.38 12.11
C ASN A 72 21.22 3.53 11.10
N PHE A 73 21.55 3.66 9.81
CA PHE A 73 20.99 2.84 8.75
C PHE A 73 21.27 1.34 8.98
N GLN A 74 22.51 1.01 9.35
CA GLN A 74 22.92 -0.36 9.64
C GLN A 74 22.08 -0.99 10.76
N LYS A 75 21.88 -0.27 11.86
CA LYS A 75 21.06 -0.74 13.00
C LYS A 75 19.62 -1.05 12.62
N ILE A 76 19.05 -0.29 11.67
CA ILE A 76 17.67 -0.48 11.22
C ILE A 76 17.60 -1.67 10.25
N VAL A 77 18.45 -1.70 9.25
CA VAL A 77 18.36 -2.67 8.14
C VAL A 77 18.87 -4.05 8.52
N LEU A 78 19.90 -4.14 9.35
CA LEU A 78 20.47 -5.41 9.81
C LEU A 78 19.83 -5.95 11.09
N LYS A 79 18.81 -5.28 11.64
CA LYS A 79 17.99 -5.91 12.68
C LYS A 79 17.45 -7.23 12.13
N PRO A 80 17.59 -8.37 12.82
CA PRO A 80 17.22 -9.69 12.30
C PRO A 80 15.81 -9.73 11.71
N ASP A 81 14.84 -9.06 12.33
CA ASP A 81 13.46 -8.97 11.86
C ASP A 81 13.32 -8.19 10.55
N ASN A 82 14.24 -7.24 10.28
CA ASN A 82 14.17 -6.35 9.12
C ASN A 82 14.96 -6.88 7.91
N VAL A 83 15.87 -7.84 8.10
CA VAL A 83 16.67 -8.41 7.00
C VAL A 83 15.79 -9.06 5.92
N PRO A 84 14.77 -9.89 6.26
CA PRO A 84 13.86 -10.45 5.27
C PRO A 84 13.09 -9.38 4.52
N ILE A 85 12.67 -8.30 5.20
CA ILE A 85 11.89 -7.21 4.61
C ILE A 85 12.75 -6.41 3.63
N SER A 86 14.02 -6.16 3.99
CA SER A 86 14.98 -5.54 3.09
C SER A 86 15.14 -6.35 1.81
N GLY A 87 15.21 -7.69 1.91
CA GLY A 87 15.21 -8.59 0.75
C GLY A 87 13.89 -8.52 -0.05
N LEU A 88 12.74 -8.45 0.63
CA LEU A 88 11.43 -8.34 -0.02
C LEU A 88 11.31 -7.07 -0.88
N ILE A 89 11.94 -5.96 -0.53
CA ILE A 89 11.92 -4.74 -1.35
C ILE A 89 12.47 -5.05 -2.76
N PHE A 90 13.59 -5.77 -2.84
CA PHE A 90 14.17 -6.18 -4.13
C PHE A 90 13.23 -7.09 -4.91
N LEU A 91 12.60 -8.05 -4.23
CA LEU A 91 11.64 -8.96 -4.86
C LEU A 91 10.40 -8.24 -5.35
N VAL A 92 9.85 -7.30 -4.58
CA VAL A 92 8.68 -6.50 -4.99
C VAL A 92 9.01 -5.69 -6.24
N VAL A 93 10.15 -5.04 -6.29
CA VAL A 93 10.58 -4.28 -7.49
C VAL A 93 10.75 -5.21 -8.69
N PHE A 94 11.43 -6.35 -8.50
CA PHE A 94 11.67 -7.30 -9.58
C PHE A 94 10.37 -7.91 -10.13
N PHE A 95 9.48 -8.42 -9.27
CA PHE A 95 8.24 -9.06 -9.71
C PHE A 95 7.23 -8.04 -10.27
N THR A 96 7.21 -6.82 -9.76
CA THR A 96 6.42 -5.73 -10.37
C THR A 96 6.90 -5.44 -11.78
N TRP A 97 8.22 -5.29 -11.95
CA TRP A 97 8.82 -5.12 -13.27
C TRP A 97 8.51 -6.30 -14.19
N LEU A 98 8.66 -7.54 -13.71
CA LEU A 98 8.42 -8.75 -14.51
C LEU A 98 6.98 -8.79 -15.04
N ALA A 99 6.00 -8.59 -14.16
CA ALA A 99 4.59 -8.56 -14.52
C ALA A 99 4.29 -7.46 -15.55
N MET A 100 4.83 -6.27 -15.36
CA MET A 100 4.63 -5.15 -16.27
C MET A 100 5.37 -5.34 -17.60
N ASN A 101 6.57 -5.89 -17.59
CA ASN A 101 7.31 -6.23 -18.80
C ASN A 101 6.54 -7.24 -19.66
N GLN A 102 5.96 -8.28 -19.05
CA GLN A 102 5.12 -9.26 -19.74
C GLN A 102 3.86 -8.60 -20.31
N ALA A 103 3.19 -7.76 -19.51
CA ALA A 103 1.98 -7.07 -19.94
C ALA A 103 2.21 -6.17 -21.16
N TYR A 104 3.27 -5.35 -21.13
CA TYR A 104 3.63 -4.45 -22.24
C TYR A 104 4.10 -5.23 -23.47
N SER A 105 4.89 -6.29 -23.30
CA SER A 105 5.32 -7.17 -24.40
C SER A 105 4.13 -7.84 -25.08
N ASN A 106 3.13 -8.28 -24.32
CA ASN A 106 1.90 -8.84 -24.87
C ASN A 106 1.05 -7.79 -25.60
N ASP A 107 1.01 -6.56 -25.08
CA ASP A 107 0.32 -5.46 -25.77
C ASP A 107 0.95 -5.17 -27.14
N GLU A 108 2.29 -5.13 -27.24
CA GLU A 108 3.00 -4.96 -28.52
C GLU A 108 2.70 -6.11 -29.47
N ARG A 109 2.70 -7.36 -28.99
CA ARG A 109 2.36 -8.53 -29.81
C ARG A 109 0.92 -8.47 -30.32
N LEU A 110 -0.02 -8.04 -29.47
CA LEU A 110 -1.43 -7.91 -29.86
C LEU A 110 -1.63 -6.77 -30.88
N ASP A 111 -0.90 -5.67 -30.74
CA ASP A 111 -0.90 -4.57 -31.72
C ASP A 111 -0.36 -5.04 -33.09
N ASP A 112 0.61 -5.96 -33.10
CA ASP A 112 1.13 -6.62 -34.31
C ASP A 112 0.21 -7.72 -34.87
N GLY A 113 -0.96 -7.95 -34.28
CA GLY A 113 -1.89 -9.04 -34.69
C GLY A 113 -1.43 -10.44 -34.26
N LYS A 114 -0.40 -10.54 -33.41
CA LYS A 114 0.09 -11.81 -32.85
C LYS A 114 -0.66 -12.14 -31.56
N LYS A 115 -0.66 -13.43 -31.20
CA LYS A 115 -1.18 -13.86 -29.91
C LYS A 115 -0.18 -13.58 -28.78
N PRO A 116 -0.66 -13.40 -27.51
CA PRO A 116 0.23 -13.30 -26.34
C PRO A 116 1.20 -14.48 -26.25
N SER A 117 2.33 -14.29 -25.57
CA SER A 117 3.37 -15.33 -25.44
C SER A 117 2.85 -16.60 -24.80
N GLU A 118 2.04 -16.46 -23.77
CA GLU A 118 1.46 -17.56 -22.98
C GLU A 118 0.54 -18.48 -23.82
N PHE A 119 0.00 -17.96 -24.93
CA PHE A 119 -0.81 -18.77 -25.83
C PHE A 119 0.00 -19.89 -26.50
N TYR A 120 1.29 -19.67 -26.71
CA TYR A 120 2.16 -20.65 -27.37
C TYR A 120 2.80 -21.63 -26.38
N GLU A 121 2.85 -21.26 -25.10
CA GLU A 121 3.40 -22.08 -24.02
C GLU A 121 2.41 -23.14 -23.50
N ALA A 122 1.12 -22.83 -23.55
CA ALA A 122 0.07 -23.59 -22.86
C ALA A 122 -0.55 -24.83 -23.56
N PRO A 123 -0.43 -25.10 -24.90
CA PRO A 123 -1.32 -26.09 -25.50
C PRO A 123 -1.03 -27.55 -25.16
N ASN A 124 0.18 -27.91 -24.77
CA ASN A 124 0.59 -29.32 -24.71
C ASN A 124 1.12 -29.81 -23.36
N ASP A 125 1.34 -28.95 -22.38
CA ASP A 125 1.86 -29.36 -21.07
C ASP A 125 0.73 -29.64 -20.07
N LYS A 126 0.17 -30.85 -20.17
CA LYS A 126 -0.66 -31.37 -19.09
C LYS A 126 0.27 -31.90 -17.98
N VAL A 127 0.35 -31.15 -16.90
CA VAL A 127 1.01 -31.63 -15.67
C VAL A 127 -0.01 -32.46 -14.89
N LEU A 128 0.32 -33.71 -14.61
CA LEU A 128 -0.51 -34.56 -13.78
C LEU A 128 -0.36 -34.10 -12.32
N VAL A 129 -1.48 -34.00 -11.60
CA VAL A 129 -1.46 -33.68 -10.16
C VAL A 129 -0.63 -34.73 -9.40
N TRP A 130 -0.82 -36.00 -9.77
CA TRP A 130 -0.04 -37.11 -9.28
C TRP A 130 0.55 -37.89 -10.47
N PRO A 131 1.87 -38.21 -10.50
CA PRO A 131 2.88 -37.88 -9.46
C PRO A 131 3.57 -36.52 -9.64
N ASP A 132 3.47 -35.86 -10.80
CA ASP A 132 4.36 -34.77 -11.23
C ASP A 132 4.32 -33.56 -10.29
N LEU A 133 3.12 -32.99 -10.06
CA LEU A 133 2.95 -31.81 -9.23
C LEU A 133 3.36 -32.10 -7.78
N VAL A 134 2.96 -33.25 -7.23
CA VAL A 134 3.28 -33.62 -5.85
C VAL A 134 4.78 -33.77 -5.63
N TYR A 135 5.53 -34.31 -6.59
CA TYR A 135 6.99 -34.38 -6.50
C TYR A 135 7.64 -32.99 -6.54
N VAL A 136 7.17 -32.10 -7.41
CA VAL A 136 7.66 -30.71 -7.48
C VAL A 136 7.43 -29.99 -6.16
N GLU A 137 6.22 -30.11 -5.61
CA GLU A 137 5.86 -29.52 -4.31
C GLU A 137 6.71 -30.09 -3.16
N LEU A 138 6.93 -31.41 -3.12
CA LEU A 138 7.76 -32.05 -2.11
C LEU A 138 9.22 -31.56 -2.18
N ILE A 139 9.80 -31.52 -3.37
CA ILE A 139 11.17 -31.02 -3.57
C ILE A 139 11.27 -29.55 -3.14
N SER A 140 10.30 -28.73 -3.53
CA SER A 140 10.23 -27.33 -3.14
C SER A 140 10.13 -27.17 -1.63
N LEU A 141 9.31 -27.99 -0.96
CA LEU A 141 9.19 -28.01 0.50
C LEU A 141 10.50 -28.37 1.18
N ILE A 142 11.19 -29.40 0.71
CA ILE A 142 12.50 -29.82 1.27
C ILE A 142 13.54 -28.72 1.13
N ILE A 143 13.64 -28.11 -0.07
CA ILE A 143 14.59 -27.01 -0.33
C ILE A 143 14.26 -25.80 0.54
N ALA A 144 12.98 -25.39 0.61
CA ALA A 144 12.56 -24.26 1.44
C ALA A 144 12.82 -24.54 2.93
N SER A 145 12.54 -25.76 3.41
CA SER A 145 12.80 -26.14 4.79
C SER A 145 14.29 -26.12 5.12
N ALA A 146 15.14 -26.64 4.25
CA ALA A 146 16.59 -26.61 4.42
C ALA A 146 17.11 -25.16 4.43
N PHE A 147 16.62 -24.32 3.52
CA PHE A 147 16.95 -22.89 3.48
C PHE A 147 16.54 -22.20 4.79
N LEU A 148 15.33 -22.41 5.28
CA LEU A 148 14.84 -21.78 6.50
C LEU A 148 15.60 -22.26 7.74
N LEU A 149 16.03 -23.52 7.81
CA LEU A 149 16.88 -24.03 8.88
C LEU A 149 18.24 -23.34 8.90
N VAL A 150 18.91 -23.26 7.75
CA VAL A 150 20.19 -22.56 7.64
C VAL A 150 20.05 -21.07 7.98
N TRP A 151 18.98 -20.46 7.51
CA TRP A 151 18.66 -19.05 7.80
C TRP A 151 18.46 -18.81 9.30
N SER A 152 17.67 -19.66 9.97
CA SER A 152 17.37 -19.51 11.40
C SER A 152 18.60 -19.73 12.30
N ILE A 153 19.57 -20.54 11.85
CA ILE A 153 20.83 -20.72 12.55
C ILE A 153 21.76 -19.53 12.34
N GLY A 154 21.82 -19.02 11.09
CA GLY A 154 22.72 -17.91 10.71
C GLY A 154 22.23 -16.53 11.16
N LEU A 155 20.93 -16.35 11.29
CA LEU A 155 20.28 -15.09 11.65
C LEU A 155 19.37 -15.32 12.87
N ALA A 156 19.97 -15.43 14.04
CA ALA A 156 19.23 -15.65 15.27
C ALA A 156 18.32 -14.44 15.60
N ALA A 157 17.04 -14.74 15.85
CA ALA A 157 16.12 -13.73 16.37
C ALA A 157 16.57 -13.28 17.78
N PRO A 158 16.62 -11.97 18.08
CA PRO A 158 16.99 -11.51 19.40
C PRO A 158 15.91 -11.93 20.41
N ILE A 159 16.36 -12.50 21.53
CA ILE A 159 15.50 -12.69 22.70
C ILE A 159 15.45 -11.35 23.40
N GLU A 160 14.25 -10.80 23.58
CA GLU A 160 14.05 -9.59 24.35
C GLU A 160 14.15 -9.87 25.86
N GLU A 161 14.23 -8.80 26.65
CA GLU A 161 14.24 -8.92 28.11
C GLU A 161 12.97 -9.63 28.63
N PRO A 162 13.02 -10.24 29.84
CA PRO A 162 11.84 -10.83 30.46
C PRO A 162 10.68 -9.83 30.53
N ALA A 163 9.46 -10.32 30.30
CA ALA A 163 8.26 -9.48 30.30
C ALA A 163 8.16 -8.67 31.59
N ASN A 164 8.13 -7.35 31.44
CA ASN A 164 7.93 -6.41 32.55
C ASN A 164 6.56 -5.74 32.40
N PRO A 165 5.62 -5.94 33.34
CA PRO A 165 4.29 -5.34 33.23
C PRO A 165 4.28 -3.80 33.35
N THR A 166 5.38 -3.21 33.81
CA THR A 166 5.50 -1.74 33.98
C THR A 166 6.17 -1.05 32.80
N GLU A 167 6.82 -1.81 31.91
CA GLU A 167 7.55 -1.26 30.78
C GLU A 167 7.18 -2.04 29.51
N SER A 168 6.95 -1.30 28.43
CA SER A 168 6.77 -1.88 27.08
C SER A 168 7.91 -1.46 26.17
N PRO A 169 8.30 -2.30 25.19
CA PRO A 169 9.30 -1.92 24.20
C PRO A 169 8.93 -0.60 23.49
N ASN A 170 9.91 0.26 23.31
CA ASN A 170 9.70 1.55 22.64
C ASN A 170 10.65 1.72 21.44
N PRO A 171 10.17 1.57 20.19
CA PRO A 171 8.77 1.32 19.79
C PRO A 171 8.37 -0.16 19.92
N ALA A 172 7.12 -0.43 20.34
CA ALA A 172 6.52 -1.75 20.28
C ALA A 172 6.02 -1.99 18.84
N LYS A 173 6.73 -2.79 18.05
CA LYS A 173 6.38 -3.10 16.66
C LYS A 173 5.75 -4.47 16.53
N ALA A 174 4.64 -4.55 15.81
CA ALA A 174 4.07 -5.81 15.36
C ALA A 174 5.01 -6.51 14.36
N PRO A 175 4.85 -7.83 14.10
CA PRO A 175 5.54 -8.49 13.00
C PRO A 175 5.33 -7.74 11.68
N TRP A 176 6.32 -7.80 10.78
CA TRP A 176 6.38 -6.98 9.57
C TRP A 176 5.10 -7.01 8.71
N TYR A 177 4.43 -8.16 8.62
CA TYR A 177 3.21 -8.31 7.83
C TYR A 177 2.00 -7.59 8.43
N PHE A 178 2.03 -7.25 9.72
CA PHE A 178 1.01 -6.43 10.39
C PHE A 178 1.42 -4.95 10.55
N LEU A 179 2.66 -4.59 10.23
CA LEU A 179 3.13 -3.23 10.42
C LEU A 179 2.36 -2.21 9.57
N GLY A 180 1.87 -2.61 8.40
CA GLY A 180 0.98 -1.76 7.60
C GLY A 180 -0.33 -1.45 8.32
N LEU A 181 -0.93 -2.42 9.00
CA LEU A 181 -2.13 -2.22 9.83
C LEU A 181 -1.82 -1.37 11.06
N GLN A 182 -0.67 -1.61 11.69
CA GLN A 182 -0.23 -0.80 12.83
C GLN A 182 0.00 0.66 12.43
N GLU A 183 0.55 0.94 11.25
CA GLU A 183 0.66 2.31 10.74
C GLU A 183 -0.71 2.93 10.44
N MET A 184 -1.70 2.14 10.02
CA MET A 184 -3.08 2.63 9.84
C MET A 184 -3.72 3.11 11.15
N LEU A 185 -3.31 2.58 12.32
CA LEU A 185 -3.79 3.03 13.64
C LEU A 185 -3.44 4.48 13.95
N VAL A 186 -2.45 5.06 13.26
CA VAL A 186 -2.15 6.50 13.36
C VAL A 186 -3.33 7.33 12.82
N TYR A 187 -4.07 6.78 11.84
CA TYR A 187 -5.11 7.49 11.08
C TYR A 187 -6.52 7.04 11.44
N PHE A 188 -6.71 5.80 11.88
CA PHE A 188 -8.00 5.18 12.16
C PHE A 188 -8.05 4.58 13.56
N ASP A 189 -9.26 4.37 14.02
CA ASP A 189 -9.54 3.58 15.22
C ASP A 189 -9.26 2.08 14.97
N PRO A 190 -8.95 1.28 16.00
CA PRO A 190 -8.62 -0.14 15.85
C PRO A 190 -9.63 -0.97 15.08
N TRP A 191 -10.94 -0.75 15.26
CA TRP A 191 -11.96 -1.50 14.52
C TRP A 191 -11.93 -1.22 13.01
N MET A 192 -11.62 0.02 12.61
CA MET A 192 -11.51 0.39 11.20
C MET A 192 -10.20 -0.15 10.59
N ALA A 193 -9.07 0.06 11.26
CA ALA A 193 -7.77 -0.39 10.79
C ALA A 193 -7.62 -1.93 10.84
N GLY A 194 -8.10 -2.58 11.90
CA GLY A 194 -7.89 -4.01 12.13
C GLY A 194 -8.97 -4.93 11.57
N VAL A 195 -10.18 -4.42 11.32
CA VAL A 195 -11.30 -5.24 10.82
C VAL A 195 -11.77 -4.78 9.46
N VAL A 196 -12.20 -3.52 9.30
CA VAL A 196 -12.83 -3.05 8.06
C VAL A 196 -11.84 -3.07 6.89
N MET A 197 -10.65 -2.50 7.08
CA MET A 197 -9.65 -2.42 6.00
C MET A 197 -9.13 -3.80 5.54
N PRO A 198 -8.77 -4.75 6.41
CA PRO A 198 -8.44 -6.10 5.98
C PRO A 198 -9.61 -6.83 5.32
N SER A 199 -10.84 -6.65 5.84
CA SER A 199 -12.05 -7.25 5.24
C SER A 199 -12.31 -6.71 3.84
N LEU A 200 -11.94 -5.45 3.55
CA LEU A 200 -12.04 -4.87 2.22
C LEU A 200 -11.27 -5.70 1.17
N ILE A 201 -10.08 -6.19 1.52
CA ILE A 201 -9.26 -7.01 0.62
C ILE A 201 -9.98 -8.33 0.34
N LEU A 202 -10.48 -9.00 1.38
CA LEU A 202 -11.19 -10.28 1.25
C LEU A 202 -12.47 -10.11 0.41
N VAL A 203 -13.29 -9.11 0.73
CA VAL A 203 -14.54 -8.83 -0.01
C VAL A 203 -14.23 -8.43 -1.45
N GLY A 204 -13.18 -7.66 -1.69
CA GLY A 204 -12.71 -7.28 -3.02
C GLY A 204 -12.34 -8.51 -3.87
N LEU A 205 -11.56 -9.43 -3.31
CA LEU A 205 -11.19 -10.68 -3.97
C LEU A 205 -12.41 -11.57 -4.25
N MET A 206 -13.35 -11.68 -3.31
CA MET A 206 -14.59 -12.43 -3.49
C MET A 206 -15.52 -11.80 -4.54
N ALA A 207 -15.56 -10.47 -4.62
CA ALA A 207 -16.42 -9.74 -5.55
C ALA A 207 -15.86 -9.73 -7.00
N MET A 208 -14.55 -9.85 -7.18
CA MET A 208 -13.90 -9.68 -8.47
C MET A 208 -14.46 -10.59 -9.58
N PRO A 209 -14.69 -11.91 -9.39
CA PRO A 209 -15.26 -12.77 -10.42
C PRO A 209 -16.67 -12.35 -10.89
N TYR A 210 -17.42 -11.68 -10.02
CA TYR A 210 -18.78 -11.22 -10.29
C TYR A 210 -18.82 -9.82 -10.92
N ILE A 211 -17.84 -8.98 -10.62
CA ILE A 211 -17.74 -7.62 -11.16
C ILE A 211 -17.10 -7.65 -12.55
N ASP A 212 -16.07 -8.47 -12.72
CA ASP A 212 -15.32 -8.50 -13.97
C ASP A 212 -16.15 -9.05 -15.14
N ARG A 213 -16.32 -8.19 -16.14
CA ARG A 213 -17.00 -8.54 -17.42
C ARG A 213 -16.02 -8.56 -18.57
N ASN A 214 -14.96 -9.32 -18.43
CA ASN A 214 -14.07 -9.54 -19.56
C ASN A 214 -14.65 -10.60 -20.51
N PRO A 215 -15.00 -10.26 -21.76
CA PRO A 215 -15.49 -11.23 -22.74
C PRO A 215 -14.35 -12.10 -23.30
N GLU A 216 -13.11 -11.68 -23.14
CA GLU A 216 -11.94 -12.42 -23.61
C GLU A 216 -11.43 -13.31 -22.49
N ASN A 217 -11.25 -14.60 -22.77
CA ASN A 217 -10.57 -15.48 -21.83
C ASN A 217 -9.23 -14.88 -21.43
N SER A 218 -9.10 -14.58 -20.16
CA SER A 218 -7.93 -13.93 -19.62
C SER A 218 -7.08 -14.94 -18.89
N GLY A 219 -6.08 -15.42 -19.47
CA GLY A 219 -4.91 -15.96 -18.82
C GLY A 219 -3.71 -15.08 -19.11
N PHE A 220 -3.92 -13.95 -19.80
CA PHE A 220 -2.82 -13.17 -20.35
C PHE A 220 -2.68 -11.82 -19.66
N PHE A 221 -1.47 -11.50 -19.29
CA PHE A 221 -1.13 -10.16 -18.84
C PHE A 221 -1.18 -9.22 -20.06
N SER A 222 -2.11 -8.28 -20.06
CA SER A 222 -2.22 -7.20 -21.04
C SER A 222 -2.56 -5.93 -20.31
N TYR A 223 -1.71 -4.91 -20.39
CA TYR A 223 -1.96 -3.66 -19.70
C TYR A 223 -3.12 -2.89 -20.32
N LYS A 224 -3.13 -2.73 -21.66
CA LYS A 224 -4.18 -1.98 -22.37
C LYS A 224 -5.58 -2.52 -22.10
N ARG A 225 -5.73 -3.84 -22.09
CA ARG A 225 -7.04 -4.50 -21.90
C ARG A 225 -7.50 -4.49 -20.44
N ARG A 226 -6.56 -4.48 -19.48
CA ARG A 226 -6.80 -4.61 -18.04
C ARG A 226 -6.34 -3.40 -17.24
N ARG A 227 -6.11 -2.28 -17.90
CA ARG A 227 -5.50 -1.06 -17.35
C ARG A 227 -6.05 -0.68 -15.98
N MET A 228 -7.37 -0.54 -15.86
CA MET A 228 -8.01 -0.13 -14.60
C MET A 228 -7.82 -1.15 -13.48
N ALA A 229 -7.94 -2.45 -13.78
CA ALA A 229 -7.76 -3.50 -12.79
C ALA A 229 -6.30 -3.55 -12.30
N ILE A 230 -5.33 -3.48 -13.22
CA ILE A 230 -3.90 -3.48 -12.88
C ILE A 230 -3.53 -2.24 -12.08
N SER A 231 -3.94 -1.05 -12.54
CA SER A 231 -3.62 0.20 -11.83
C SER A 231 -4.23 0.22 -10.43
N LEU A 232 -5.47 -0.24 -10.27
CA LEU A 232 -6.13 -0.31 -8.97
C LEU A 232 -5.45 -1.30 -8.03
N PHE A 233 -5.12 -2.49 -8.54
CA PHE A 233 -4.38 -3.49 -7.77
C PHE A 233 -3.00 -2.96 -7.34
N MET A 234 -2.24 -2.37 -8.27
CA MET A 234 -0.92 -1.82 -7.97
C MET A 234 -1.00 -0.65 -6.99
N PHE A 235 -2.03 0.19 -7.07
CA PHE A 235 -2.25 1.24 -6.09
C PHE A 235 -2.51 0.67 -4.69
N GLY A 236 -3.42 -0.28 -4.57
CA GLY A 236 -3.71 -0.93 -3.29
C GLY A 236 -2.49 -1.65 -2.72
N TRP A 237 -1.77 -2.40 -3.57
CA TRP A 237 -0.62 -3.19 -3.17
C TRP A 237 0.61 -2.33 -2.84
N LEU A 238 1.06 -1.49 -3.78
CA LEU A 238 2.30 -0.73 -3.61
C LEU A 238 2.13 0.50 -2.72
N VAL A 239 1.02 1.24 -2.90
CA VAL A 239 0.83 2.53 -2.22
C VAL A 239 0.12 2.37 -0.87
N LEU A 240 -0.94 1.56 -0.80
CA LEU A 240 -1.71 1.42 0.43
C LEU A 240 -1.21 0.31 1.36
N TRP A 241 -0.39 -0.63 0.87
CA TRP A 241 0.09 -1.74 1.70
C TRP A 241 1.60 -1.73 1.88
N ILE A 242 2.38 -1.95 0.82
CA ILE A 242 3.85 -2.05 0.90
C ILE A 242 4.48 -0.78 1.47
N MET A 243 4.01 0.38 1.03
CA MET A 243 4.53 1.65 1.52
C MET A 243 4.30 1.85 3.02
N LEU A 244 3.12 1.48 3.55
CA LEU A 244 2.86 1.55 4.99
C LEU A 244 3.74 0.57 5.77
N ILE A 245 4.04 -0.62 5.23
CA ILE A 245 5.01 -1.55 5.84
C ILE A 245 6.40 -0.91 5.87
N ILE A 246 6.84 -0.31 4.78
CA ILE A 246 8.15 0.38 4.72
C ILE A 246 8.22 1.50 5.76
N VAL A 247 7.19 2.35 5.83
CA VAL A 247 7.12 3.43 6.82
C VAL A 247 7.17 2.87 8.24
N GLY A 248 6.31 1.90 8.56
CA GLY A 248 6.25 1.29 9.91
C GLY A 248 7.53 0.56 10.30
N THR A 249 8.19 -0.11 9.35
CA THR A 249 9.40 -0.90 9.61
C THR A 249 10.64 -0.02 9.77
N PHE A 250 10.89 0.85 8.79
CA PHE A 250 12.18 1.54 8.66
C PHE A 250 12.16 2.99 9.14
N LEU A 251 10.99 3.64 9.17
CA LEU A 251 10.88 5.07 9.40
C LEU A 251 10.19 5.43 10.74
N ARG A 252 9.65 4.45 11.46
CA ARG A 252 9.08 4.65 12.80
C ARG A 252 10.04 4.17 13.87
N GLY A 253 10.43 5.10 14.74
CA GLY A 253 11.32 4.87 15.88
C GLY A 253 10.61 5.06 17.23
N PRO A 254 11.34 5.40 18.28
CA PRO A 254 10.81 5.63 19.64
C PRO A 254 9.59 6.56 19.65
N ASN A 255 8.64 6.27 20.52
CA ASN A 255 7.36 6.99 20.67
C ASN A 255 6.53 7.03 19.38
N TRP A 256 6.76 6.08 18.46
CA TRP A 256 6.15 6.05 17.12
C TRP A 256 6.41 7.30 16.29
N ASN A 257 7.46 8.06 16.65
CA ASN A 257 7.89 9.24 15.92
C ASN A 257 8.58 8.85 14.61
N PHE A 258 8.57 9.79 13.70
CA PHE A 258 9.24 9.62 12.40
C PHE A 258 10.74 9.91 12.53
N PHE A 259 11.54 9.04 11.93
CA PHE A 259 12.98 9.18 11.77
C PHE A 259 13.38 8.82 10.34
N GLY A 260 14.22 9.63 9.74
CA GLY A 260 14.82 9.31 8.46
C GLY A 260 15.75 8.09 8.54
N PRO A 261 16.05 7.44 7.40
CA PRO A 261 16.89 6.23 7.39
C PRO A 261 18.31 6.43 7.93
N PHE A 262 18.83 7.65 7.89
CA PHE A 262 20.14 8.03 8.40
C PHE A 262 20.09 8.87 9.69
N GLU A 263 18.91 9.02 10.29
CA GLU A 263 18.71 9.80 11.50
C GLU A 263 18.95 8.94 12.75
N TYR A 264 19.54 9.53 13.77
CA TYR A 264 19.70 8.89 15.08
C TYR A 264 18.34 8.77 15.78
N TRP A 265 18.02 7.58 16.28
CA TRP A 265 16.79 7.33 17.04
C TRP A 265 16.90 7.88 18.47
N ASP A 266 16.48 9.11 18.63
CA ASP A 266 16.43 9.76 19.94
C ASP A 266 15.19 9.31 20.71
N ILE A 267 15.42 8.67 21.87
CA ILE A 267 14.35 8.19 22.75
C ILE A 267 13.56 9.36 23.36
N HIS A 268 14.20 10.52 23.48
CA HIS A 268 13.60 11.72 24.08
C HIS A 268 12.87 12.59 23.05
N LYS A 269 12.89 12.23 21.78
CA LYS A 269 12.12 12.96 20.76
C LYS A 269 10.62 12.78 21.04
N LEU A 270 9.99 13.85 21.49
CA LEU A 270 8.55 13.94 21.73
C LEU A 270 7.95 14.95 20.75
N GLU A 271 7.15 14.46 19.83
CA GLU A 271 6.32 15.31 18.98
C GLU A 271 4.93 15.42 19.61
N ALA A 272 4.48 16.65 19.84
CA ALA A 272 3.15 16.89 20.40
C ALA A 272 2.07 16.40 19.45
N LEU A 273 1.41 15.31 19.81
CA LEU A 273 0.29 14.74 19.04
C LEU A 273 -0.98 15.54 19.33
N THR A 274 -1.23 16.56 18.53
CA THR A 274 -2.49 17.28 18.60
C THR A 274 -3.59 16.45 17.91
N ASN A 275 -4.56 15.96 18.69
CA ASN A 275 -5.71 15.23 18.18
C ASN A 275 -6.93 16.14 18.20
N ILE A 276 -7.49 16.46 17.05
CA ILE A 276 -8.66 17.32 16.91
C ILE A 276 -9.73 16.52 16.18
N ASN A 277 -10.94 16.49 16.71
CA ASN A 277 -12.09 15.87 16.05
C ASN A 277 -12.79 16.85 15.13
N PHE A 278 -13.50 16.35 14.13
CA PHE A 278 -14.18 17.20 13.17
C PHE A 278 -15.23 18.12 13.82
N SER A 279 -15.97 17.60 14.79
CA SER A 279 -16.89 18.39 15.59
C SER A 279 -16.20 19.57 16.30
N GLU A 280 -15.00 19.38 16.84
CA GLU A 280 -14.23 20.46 17.49
C GLU A 280 -13.79 21.53 16.47
N ILE A 281 -13.45 21.13 15.23
CA ILE A 281 -13.11 22.10 14.17
C ILE A 281 -14.31 22.98 13.88
N ILE A 282 -15.51 22.39 13.75
CA ILE A 282 -16.72 23.15 13.41
C ILE A 282 -17.18 24.00 14.58
N TYR A 283 -17.43 23.41 15.76
CA TYR A 283 -18.05 24.12 16.86
C TYR A 283 -17.08 25.05 17.60
N ILE A 284 -15.86 24.60 17.90
CA ILE A 284 -14.91 25.37 18.68
C ILE A 284 -14.15 26.36 17.80
N LYS A 285 -13.53 25.89 16.69
CA LYS A 285 -12.65 26.77 15.88
C LYS A 285 -13.42 27.69 14.94
N TRP A 286 -14.51 27.23 14.29
CA TRP A 286 -15.23 28.03 13.30
C TRP A 286 -16.40 28.79 13.88
N LEU A 287 -17.24 28.13 14.69
CA LEU A 287 -18.42 28.75 15.29
C LEU A 287 -18.13 29.44 16.62
N ASN A 288 -16.96 29.18 17.23
CA ASN A 288 -16.54 29.72 18.52
C ASN A 288 -17.57 29.44 19.64
N THR A 289 -18.20 28.26 19.60
CA THR A 289 -19.20 27.78 20.55
C THR A 289 -18.68 26.54 21.28
N GLY A 290 -19.33 26.15 22.38
CA GLY A 290 -19.05 24.88 23.03
C GLY A 290 -19.58 23.68 22.21
N LEU A 291 -19.06 22.48 22.50
CA LEU A 291 -19.62 21.25 21.92
C LEU A 291 -21.03 21.00 22.47
N PRO A 292 -22.00 20.64 21.61
CA PRO A 292 -23.33 20.24 22.05
C PRO A 292 -23.29 18.99 22.94
N ASP A 293 -24.16 18.93 23.98
CA ASP A 293 -24.29 17.75 24.84
C ASP A 293 -24.94 16.56 24.13
N SER A 294 -25.84 16.81 23.17
CA SER A 294 -26.44 15.77 22.36
C SER A 294 -25.43 15.19 21.36
N ILE A 295 -25.20 13.88 21.43
CA ILE A 295 -24.33 13.14 20.52
C ILE A 295 -24.69 13.41 19.05
N LEU A 296 -26.00 13.39 18.73
CA LEU A 296 -26.46 13.61 17.35
C LEU A 296 -26.13 15.01 16.85
N LEU A 297 -26.34 16.03 17.67
CA LEU A 297 -26.00 17.41 17.29
C LEU A 297 -24.48 17.63 17.22
N ARG A 298 -23.74 17.01 18.14
CA ARG A 298 -22.27 17.09 18.15
C ARG A 298 -21.68 16.50 16.87
N GLU A 299 -22.15 15.36 16.43
CA GLU A 299 -21.57 14.62 15.31
C GLU A 299 -22.31 14.81 13.98
N ILE A 300 -23.34 15.69 13.92
CA ILE A 300 -24.18 15.87 12.72
C ILE A 300 -23.36 16.22 11.49
N TRP A 301 -22.34 17.06 11.61
CA TRP A 301 -21.49 17.47 10.50
C TRP A 301 -20.64 16.33 9.98
N GLY A 302 -20.07 15.52 10.86
CA GLY A 302 -19.35 14.31 10.51
C GLY A 302 -20.24 13.30 9.80
N ILE A 303 -21.46 13.09 10.32
CA ILE A 303 -22.48 12.23 9.71
C ILE A 303 -22.83 12.72 8.31
N LEU A 304 -23.08 14.02 8.13
CA LEU A 304 -23.40 14.60 6.80
C LEU A 304 -22.24 14.42 5.80
N VAL A 305 -21.01 14.61 6.23
CA VAL A 305 -19.83 14.38 5.37
C VAL A 305 -19.75 12.92 4.94
N LEU A 306 -19.91 11.96 5.86
CA LEU A 306 -19.88 10.55 5.52
C LEU A 306 -21.07 10.12 4.66
N LEU A 307 -22.27 10.61 4.93
CA LEU A 307 -23.44 10.36 4.07
C LEU A 307 -23.19 10.93 2.65
N GLY A 308 -22.62 12.13 2.54
CA GLY A 308 -22.23 12.70 1.27
C GLY A 308 -21.20 11.83 0.53
N TYR A 309 -20.19 11.38 1.25
CA TYR A 309 -19.15 10.53 0.69
C TYR A 309 -19.67 9.18 0.19
N PHE A 310 -20.51 8.50 0.98
CA PHE A 310 -21.00 7.16 0.63
C PHE A 310 -22.25 7.14 -0.24
N LEU A 311 -23.10 8.17 -0.19
CA LEU A 311 -24.39 8.18 -0.92
C LEU A 311 -24.37 9.12 -2.14
N ILE A 312 -23.69 10.27 -2.06
CA ILE A 312 -23.70 11.26 -3.15
C ILE A 312 -22.54 11.03 -4.11
N LEU A 313 -21.34 10.72 -3.60
CA LEU A 313 -20.17 10.53 -4.44
C LEU A 313 -20.30 9.39 -5.46
N PRO A 314 -20.81 8.18 -5.13
CA PRO A 314 -20.97 7.10 -6.10
C PRO A 314 -21.80 7.45 -7.33
N PRO A 315 -23.04 8.02 -7.21
CA PRO A 315 -23.82 8.42 -8.38
C PRO A 315 -23.19 9.61 -9.14
N LEU A 316 -22.44 10.48 -8.46
CA LEU A 316 -21.68 11.54 -9.12
C LEU A 316 -20.55 10.96 -10.00
N LEU A 317 -19.78 10.00 -9.46
CA LEU A 317 -18.73 9.31 -10.20
C LEU A 317 -19.29 8.50 -11.38
N ALA A 318 -20.49 7.92 -11.26
CA ALA A 318 -21.19 7.24 -12.34
C ALA A 318 -21.53 8.16 -13.52
N LYS A 319 -21.76 9.44 -13.26
CA LYS A 319 -22.08 10.43 -14.28
C LYS A 319 -20.85 11.14 -14.86
N THR A 320 -19.71 11.03 -14.18
CA THR A 320 -18.48 11.76 -14.53
C THR A 320 -17.35 10.80 -14.90
N VAL A 321 -16.48 10.49 -13.93
CA VAL A 321 -15.23 9.74 -14.12
C VAL A 321 -15.47 8.30 -14.54
N PHE A 322 -16.49 7.65 -13.97
CA PHE A 322 -16.79 6.22 -14.21
C PHE A 322 -18.01 6.00 -15.11
N LYS A 323 -18.38 6.97 -15.96
CA LYS A 323 -19.55 6.89 -16.85
C LYS A 323 -19.51 5.63 -17.72
N ASP A 324 -18.43 5.37 -18.41
CA ASP A 324 -18.27 4.21 -19.30
C ASP A 324 -18.24 2.89 -18.52
N MET A 325 -17.66 2.92 -17.32
CA MET A 325 -17.63 1.77 -16.42
C MET A 325 -19.02 1.45 -15.89
N TYR A 326 -19.80 2.46 -15.49
CA TYR A 326 -21.19 2.30 -15.08
C TYR A 326 -22.04 1.68 -16.21
N ALA A 327 -21.88 2.17 -17.44
CA ALA A 327 -22.58 1.64 -18.59
C ALA A 327 -22.25 0.15 -18.88
N ARG A 328 -20.99 -0.25 -18.67
CA ARG A 328 -20.54 -1.64 -18.88
C ARG A 328 -20.95 -2.58 -17.75
N LEU A 329 -20.85 -2.16 -16.51
CA LEU A 329 -21.08 -3.01 -15.33
C LEU A 329 -22.56 -3.12 -14.96
N GLY A 330 -23.35 -2.08 -15.22
CA GLY A 330 -24.70 -1.93 -14.69
C GLY A 330 -24.71 -1.51 -13.20
N SER A 331 -25.89 -1.20 -12.67
CA SER A 331 -26.03 -0.57 -11.35
C SER A 331 -25.45 -1.41 -10.19
N ALA A 332 -25.81 -2.68 -10.10
CA ALA A 332 -25.43 -3.54 -8.98
C ALA A 332 -23.92 -3.76 -8.89
N ARG A 333 -23.27 -4.18 -10.00
CA ARG A 333 -21.80 -4.40 -10.03
C ARG A 333 -21.03 -3.11 -9.82
N TYR A 334 -21.50 -2.02 -10.43
CA TYR A 334 -20.91 -0.71 -10.24
C TYR A 334 -20.97 -0.27 -8.78
N SER A 335 -22.11 -0.46 -8.10
CA SER A 335 -22.25 -0.09 -6.68
C SER A 335 -21.25 -0.83 -5.80
N ILE A 336 -21.08 -2.14 -6.00
CA ILE A 336 -20.08 -2.91 -5.26
C ILE A 336 -18.69 -2.39 -5.56
N PHE A 337 -18.35 -2.22 -6.84
CA PHE A 337 -17.04 -1.72 -7.27
C PHE A 337 -16.72 -0.36 -6.69
N VAL A 338 -17.63 0.61 -6.80
CA VAL A 338 -17.38 1.98 -6.34
C VAL A 338 -17.30 2.08 -4.82
N VAL A 339 -18.12 1.31 -4.07
CA VAL A 339 -18.06 1.28 -2.61
C VAL A 339 -16.71 0.74 -2.14
N LEU A 340 -16.20 -0.34 -2.75
CA LEU A 340 -14.87 -0.87 -2.41
C LEU A 340 -13.77 0.17 -2.67
N ILE A 341 -13.84 0.89 -3.79
CA ILE A 341 -12.85 1.95 -4.11
C ILE A 341 -12.93 3.10 -3.11
N ILE A 342 -14.12 3.62 -2.82
CA ILE A 342 -14.23 4.77 -1.92
C ILE A 342 -13.82 4.41 -0.49
N ILE A 343 -14.07 3.17 -0.01
CA ILE A 343 -13.52 2.70 1.26
C ILE A 343 -11.99 2.66 1.21
N ALA A 344 -11.39 2.11 0.15
CA ALA A 344 -9.93 2.11 0.01
C ALA A 344 -9.34 3.53 -0.01
N LEU A 345 -10.03 4.48 -0.66
CA LEU A 345 -9.60 5.88 -0.72
C LEU A 345 -9.77 6.63 0.60
N THR A 346 -10.51 6.10 1.58
CA THR A 346 -10.58 6.73 2.91
C THR A 346 -9.20 6.80 3.56
N LEU A 347 -8.32 5.83 3.32
CA LEU A 347 -6.99 5.81 3.91
C LEU A 347 -6.13 7.01 3.46
N PRO A 348 -5.86 7.24 2.16
CA PRO A 348 -5.11 8.42 1.75
C PRO A 348 -5.80 9.75 2.13
N ILE A 349 -7.12 9.80 2.09
CA ILE A 349 -7.87 10.99 2.53
C ILE A 349 -7.61 11.27 4.01
N LYS A 350 -7.71 10.25 4.86
CA LYS A 350 -7.46 10.39 6.31
C LYS A 350 -6.00 10.74 6.60
N MET A 351 -5.05 10.20 5.83
CA MET A 351 -3.64 10.57 5.96
C MET A 351 -3.46 12.07 5.73
N TYR A 352 -3.99 12.64 4.65
CA TYR A 352 -3.92 14.07 4.39
C TYR A 352 -4.68 14.91 5.42
N LEU A 353 -5.87 14.51 5.82
CA LEU A 353 -6.62 15.20 6.86
C LEU A 353 -5.86 15.22 8.20
N ARG A 354 -5.16 14.14 8.51
CA ARG A 354 -4.30 14.05 9.69
C ARG A 354 -3.11 15.00 9.59
N TRP A 355 -2.42 15.04 8.46
CA TRP A 355 -1.22 15.85 8.30
C TRP A 355 -1.52 17.35 8.19
N ILE A 356 -2.64 17.74 7.56
CA ILE A 356 -2.97 19.15 7.29
C ILE A 356 -3.73 19.76 8.46
N PHE A 357 -4.69 19.03 9.02
CA PHE A 357 -5.63 19.55 10.02
C PHE A 357 -5.46 18.96 11.42
N ASN A 358 -4.53 18.03 11.61
CA ASN A 358 -4.42 17.20 12.82
C ASN A 358 -5.74 16.45 13.15
N LEU A 359 -6.54 16.17 12.14
CA LEU A 359 -7.85 15.54 12.30
C LEU A 359 -7.68 14.09 12.76
N LYS A 360 -8.22 13.75 13.92
CA LYS A 360 -8.22 12.38 14.44
C LYS A 360 -9.43 11.60 13.95
N TYR A 361 -10.64 12.10 14.25
CA TYR A 361 -11.89 11.45 13.88
C TYR A 361 -12.85 12.40 13.16
N ILE A 362 -13.54 11.90 12.14
CA ILE A 362 -14.62 12.60 11.44
C ILE A 362 -15.90 12.48 12.26
N ILE A 363 -16.14 11.31 12.86
CA ILE A 363 -17.19 11.06 13.87
C ILE A 363 -16.47 10.51 15.10
N ALA A 364 -16.72 11.10 16.27
CA ALA A 364 -16.17 10.66 17.54
C ALA A 364 -17.30 10.46 18.57
N ILE A 365 -17.63 9.19 18.84
CA ILE A 365 -18.63 8.82 19.85
C ILE A 365 -17.97 7.92 20.90
N PRO A 366 -17.15 8.51 21.78
CA PRO A 366 -16.40 7.75 22.78
C PRO A 366 -17.33 6.99 23.74
N GLU A 367 -18.56 7.45 23.95
CA GLU A 367 -19.55 6.81 24.78
C GLU A 367 -19.92 5.40 24.29
N TYR A 368 -19.75 5.11 23.00
CA TYR A 368 -20.01 3.81 22.37
C TYR A 368 -18.77 3.20 21.73
N PHE A 369 -17.58 3.73 22.01
CA PHE A 369 -16.32 3.31 21.38
C PHE A 369 -16.36 3.31 19.85
N PHE A 370 -17.17 4.21 19.27
CA PHE A 370 -17.34 4.32 17.82
C PHE A 370 -16.68 5.59 17.32
N ASN A 371 -15.58 5.41 16.60
CA ASN A 371 -14.78 6.50 16.05
C ASN A 371 -14.43 6.19 14.59
N PHE A 372 -14.66 7.17 13.72
CA PHE A 372 -14.37 7.04 12.27
C PHE A 372 -13.47 8.17 11.76
#